data_895c2f1247b5414d3213e9a60a11cf50
#
_entry.id   895c2f1247b5414d3213e9a60a11cf50
#
_cell.length_a   1.000
_cell.length_b   1.000
_cell.length_c   1.000
_cell.angle_alpha   90.00
_cell.angle_beta   90.00
_cell.angle_gamma   90.00
#
_symmetry.space_group_name_H-M   'P 1'
#
loop_
_entity.id
_entity.type
_entity.pdbx_description
1 polymer ?
#
loop_
_entity_poly.entity_id
_entity_poly.type
_entity_poly.pdbx_seq_one_letter_code
_entity_poly.pdbx_strand_id
1 'polypeptide(L)'
;MKKDFALKIFEGFSIERWNDLVRPFSVVEMDKDAEKMIVAYIIGKYEEERGVTIDWDWMIYASLFDLLKKIALCDIKSPVQRMIREEYPTEYIRLNEWVLEQYRPLINDTELFSRFTIYIGQTSGSIPFNKKEQATYHIMQAAHKYSTMRELEMISPVNESERLETIFKDVNADLQKFLDLRGMQLLMTRQKPFEFLMRIEQLRFQTRWNQTPRVPATSVLGHCFFVAILTLLFGRESSVKMCPKRVFNNFFCGLFHDLPESVTRDIISPVKQATDELPAIVKNIEDEIVKKELVPLMEDFYRDEILFFTSDEFENRIILNGKVEHKSFEELNELYNEDKYSPVDGKLVRLADHYSALMEADQSINHGITSSHLENGKLNLLKAYGQGRVVNSIDAYTLFHQFE
;
A
#
# COMPACT_ATOMS: atom_id res chain seq x y z
N MET A 1 -18.22 -3.89 1.05
CA MET A 1 -17.13 -4.90 0.86
C MET A 1 -17.44 -6.12 1.72
N LYS A 2 -17.23 -7.36 1.21
CA LYS A 2 -17.39 -8.58 2.01
C LYS A 2 -16.18 -8.74 2.96
N LYS A 3 -16.44 -9.20 4.19
CA LYS A 3 -15.40 -9.59 5.14
C LYS A 3 -14.40 -10.59 4.52
N ASP A 4 -14.89 -11.62 3.84
CA ASP A 4 -14.05 -12.67 3.25
C ASP A 4 -13.06 -12.13 2.22
N PHE A 5 -13.44 -11.09 1.45
CA PHE A 5 -12.53 -10.47 0.50
C PHE A 5 -11.43 -9.67 1.23
N ALA A 6 -11.80 -8.92 2.27
CA ALA A 6 -10.82 -8.21 3.09
C ALA A 6 -9.84 -9.18 3.79
N LEU A 7 -10.36 -10.28 4.35
CA LEU A 7 -9.55 -11.33 4.96
C LEU A 7 -8.61 -11.97 3.94
N LYS A 8 -9.08 -12.19 2.70
CA LYS A 8 -8.24 -12.73 1.63
C LYS A 8 -7.07 -11.80 1.29
N ILE A 9 -7.30 -10.48 1.25
CA ILE A 9 -6.22 -9.49 1.05
C ILE A 9 -5.27 -9.50 2.25
N PHE A 10 -5.79 -9.61 3.47
CA PHE A 10 -5.01 -9.66 4.71
C PHE A 10 -4.03 -10.84 4.76
N GLU A 11 -4.29 -11.95 4.04
CA GLU A 11 -3.33 -13.08 3.92
C GLU A 11 -1.94 -12.64 3.41
N GLY A 12 -1.84 -11.51 2.71
CA GLY A 12 -0.56 -10.93 2.28
C GLY A 12 0.45 -10.69 3.42
N PHE A 13 -0.02 -10.52 4.67
CA PHE A 13 0.82 -10.44 5.87
C PHE A 13 1.38 -11.80 6.32
N SER A 14 0.85 -12.91 5.83
CA SER A 14 1.27 -14.27 6.21
C SER A 14 2.09 -14.96 5.12
N ILE A 15 2.22 -14.36 3.95
CA ILE A 15 3.00 -14.94 2.84
C ILE A 15 4.46 -14.54 3.01
N GLU A 16 5.23 -15.48 3.55
CA GLU A 16 6.67 -15.34 3.77
C GLU A 16 7.44 -15.46 2.46
N ARG A 17 8.36 -14.55 2.24
CA ARG A 17 9.26 -14.52 1.08
C ARG A 17 10.64 -15.00 1.46
N TRP A 18 11.46 -15.39 0.48
CA TRP A 18 12.83 -15.89 0.71
C TRP A 18 12.88 -17.08 1.68
N ASN A 19 11.89 -17.98 1.58
CA ASN A 19 11.73 -19.11 2.51
C ASN A 19 12.88 -20.11 2.52
N ASP A 20 13.78 -20.07 1.56
CA ASP A 20 14.96 -20.91 1.44
C ASP A 20 16.25 -20.21 1.87
N LEU A 21 16.17 -18.99 2.41
CA LEU A 21 17.28 -18.22 2.95
C LEU A 21 17.07 -17.85 4.42
N VAL A 22 18.15 -17.55 5.12
CA VAL A 22 18.08 -16.99 6.47
C VAL A 22 17.56 -15.57 6.40
N ARG A 23 16.59 -15.23 7.25
CA ARG A 23 15.98 -13.91 7.32
C ARG A 23 16.15 -13.35 8.73
N PRO A 24 16.74 -12.15 8.89
CA PRO A 24 16.92 -11.53 10.21
C PRO A 24 15.61 -10.94 10.78
N PHE A 25 14.56 -10.83 9.95
CA PHE A 25 13.23 -10.35 10.27
C PHE A 25 12.21 -11.03 9.34
N SER A 26 10.92 -10.86 9.63
CA SER A 26 9.86 -11.37 8.73
C SER A 26 9.84 -10.58 7.43
N VAL A 27 9.92 -11.28 6.31
CA VAL A 27 9.87 -10.69 4.95
C VAL A 27 8.60 -11.20 4.29
N VAL A 28 7.56 -10.37 4.28
CA VAL A 28 6.23 -10.76 3.81
C VAL A 28 5.83 -10.04 2.52
N GLU A 29 4.89 -10.61 1.77
CA GLU A 29 4.45 -10.08 0.50
C GLU A 29 3.80 -8.70 0.63
N MET A 30 3.05 -8.45 1.72
CA MET A 30 2.42 -7.14 1.96
C MET A 30 3.45 -6.01 2.02
N ASP A 31 4.57 -6.21 2.74
CA ASP A 31 5.66 -5.24 2.85
C ASP A 31 6.38 -5.03 1.52
N LYS A 32 6.53 -6.12 0.76
CA LYS A 32 7.13 -6.09 -0.57
C LYS A 32 6.30 -5.22 -1.52
N ASP A 33 4.99 -5.42 -1.53
CA ASP A 33 4.09 -4.68 -2.41
C ASP A 33 3.93 -3.22 -1.96
N ALA A 34 3.99 -2.94 -0.65
CA ALA A 34 4.06 -1.57 -0.13
C ALA A 34 5.29 -0.82 -0.66
N GLU A 35 6.48 -1.39 -0.48
CA GLU A 35 7.73 -0.81 -0.96
C GLU A 35 7.73 -0.67 -2.49
N LYS A 36 7.30 -1.70 -3.22
CA LYS A 36 7.15 -1.65 -4.68
C LYS A 36 6.29 -0.46 -5.12
N MET A 37 5.15 -0.21 -4.45
CA MET A 37 4.25 0.88 -4.81
C MET A 37 4.87 2.25 -4.51
N ILE A 38 5.62 2.39 -3.43
CA ILE A 38 6.36 3.62 -3.09
C ILE A 38 7.47 3.88 -4.12
N VAL A 39 8.24 2.84 -4.50
CA VAL A 39 9.26 2.95 -5.54
C VAL A 39 8.63 3.31 -6.88
N ALA A 40 7.49 2.69 -7.24
CA ALA A 40 6.75 3.02 -8.47
C ALA A 40 6.26 4.48 -8.47
N TYR A 41 5.77 4.99 -7.32
CA TYR A 41 5.43 6.39 -7.17
C TYR A 41 6.63 7.31 -7.43
N ILE A 42 7.76 7.05 -6.77
CA ILE A 42 8.99 7.84 -6.95
C ILE A 42 9.43 7.84 -8.42
N ILE A 43 9.58 6.67 -9.03
CA ILE A 43 9.98 6.57 -10.45
C ILE A 43 8.95 7.28 -11.34
N GLY A 44 7.65 7.07 -11.11
CA GLY A 44 6.57 7.70 -11.86
C GLY A 44 6.65 9.22 -11.81
N LYS A 45 6.93 9.81 -10.64
CA LYS A 45 7.09 11.26 -10.49
C LYS A 45 8.29 11.82 -11.27
N TYR A 46 9.42 11.10 -11.28
CA TYR A 46 10.55 11.49 -12.14
C TYR A 46 10.23 11.42 -13.63
N GLU A 47 9.43 10.45 -14.06
CA GLU A 47 9.02 10.33 -15.46
C GLU A 47 7.97 11.38 -15.84
N GLU A 48 7.04 11.75 -14.94
CA GLU A 48 6.12 12.88 -15.13
C GLU A 48 6.90 14.18 -15.33
N GLU A 49 7.92 14.46 -14.52
CA GLU A 49 8.80 15.62 -14.66
C GLU A 49 9.52 15.65 -16.02
N ARG A 50 9.77 14.49 -16.62
CA ARG A 50 10.33 14.35 -17.98
C ARG A 50 9.27 14.44 -19.09
N GLY A 51 7.99 14.66 -18.74
CA GLY A 51 6.88 14.77 -19.68
C GLY A 51 6.26 13.44 -20.12
N VAL A 52 6.57 12.33 -19.43
CA VAL A 52 5.92 11.04 -19.67
C VAL A 52 4.55 11.02 -18.98
N THR A 53 3.51 10.63 -19.72
CA THR A 53 2.18 10.46 -19.15
C THR A 53 2.05 9.13 -18.43
N ILE A 54 1.82 9.15 -17.13
CA ILE A 54 1.62 7.96 -16.29
C ILE A 54 0.14 7.67 -16.14
N ASP A 55 -0.25 6.41 -16.21
CA ASP A 55 -1.60 5.94 -15.89
C ASP A 55 -1.71 5.55 -14.42
N TRP A 56 -1.88 6.57 -13.56
CA TRP A 56 -2.00 6.36 -12.12
C TRP A 56 -3.21 5.51 -11.74
N ASP A 57 -4.33 5.64 -12.44
CA ASP A 57 -5.51 4.78 -12.21
C ASP A 57 -5.15 3.31 -12.48
N TRP A 58 -4.55 3.03 -13.63
CA TRP A 58 -4.07 1.69 -13.97
C TRP A 58 -3.06 1.18 -12.93
N MET A 59 -2.08 2.00 -12.52
CA MET A 59 -1.02 1.65 -11.55
C MET A 59 -1.62 1.26 -10.19
N ILE A 60 -2.57 2.04 -9.69
CA ILE A 60 -3.26 1.80 -8.41
C ILE A 60 -4.00 0.46 -8.44
N TYR A 61 -4.80 0.20 -9.49
CA TYR A 61 -5.50 -1.08 -9.61
C TYR A 61 -4.54 -2.26 -9.86
N ALA A 62 -3.49 -2.05 -10.65
CA ALA A 62 -2.45 -3.06 -10.88
C ALA A 62 -1.76 -3.47 -9.58
N SER A 63 -1.53 -2.54 -8.63
CA SER A 63 -0.94 -2.88 -7.34
C SER A 63 -1.81 -3.83 -6.51
N LEU A 64 -3.14 -3.61 -6.49
CA LEU A 64 -4.11 -4.54 -5.89
C LEU A 64 -4.11 -5.89 -6.60
N PHE A 65 -4.19 -5.90 -7.93
CA PHE A 65 -4.31 -7.13 -8.71
C PHE A 65 -3.04 -7.98 -8.66
N ASP A 66 -1.87 -7.36 -8.60
CA ASP A 66 -0.61 -8.06 -8.40
C ASP A 66 -0.56 -8.74 -7.02
N LEU A 67 -0.97 -8.03 -5.96
CA LEU A 67 -1.11 -8.62 -4.62
C LEU A 67 -2.09 -9.79 -4.61
N LEU A 68 -3.28 -9.66 -5.22
CA LEU A 68 -4.27 -10.74 -5.30
C LEU A 68 -3.69 -11.97 -6.01
N LYS A 69 -2.98 -11.76 -7.13
CA LYS A 69 -2.31 -12.84 -7.85
C LYS A 69 -1.27 -13.55 -6.98
N LYS A 70 -0.47 -12.78 -6.24
CA LYS A 70 0.55 -13.31 -5.33
C LYS A 70 -0.06 -14.08 -4.16
N ILE A 71 -1.15 -13.59 -3.58
CA ILE A 71 -1.88 -14.30 -2.52
C ILE A 71 -2.38 -15.67 -3.02
N ALA A 72 -2.91 -15.73 -4.24
CA ALA A 72 -3.39 -17.00 -4.80
C ALA A 72 -2.24 -17.99 -5.12
N LEU A 73 -1.12 -17.49 -5.64
CA LEU A 73 0.02 -18.31 -6.07
C LEU A 73 1.03 -18.61 -4.96
N CYS A 74 0.94 -17.89 -3.84
CA CYS A 74 1.95 -17.92 -2.78
C CYS A 74 3.39 -17.62 -3.30
N ASP A 75 4.41 -18.05 -2.57
CA ASP A 75 5.82 -17.78 -2.88
C ASP A 75 6.40 -18.79 -3.87
N ILE A 76 5.94 -18.76 -5.13
CA ILE A 76 6.56 -19.54 -6.21
C ILE A 76 7.82 -18.80 -6.66
N LYS A 77 8.98 -19.48 -6.63
CA LYS A 77 10.25 -18.91 -7.08
C LYS A 77 10.16 -18.34 -8.51
N SER A 78 10.69 -17.14 -8.71
CA SER A 78 10.69 -16.46 -10.02
C SER A 78 11.24 -17.30 -11.19
N PRO A 79 12.33 -18.10 -11.06
CA PRO A 79 12.76 -18.99 -12.12
C PRO A 79 11.71 -20.04 -12.49
N VAL A 80 11.00 -20.62 -11.50
CA VAL A 80 9.96 -21.62 -11.74
C VAL A 80 8.77 -21.00 -12.48
N GLN A 81 8.32 -19.80 -12.05
CA GLN A 81 7.25 -19.08 -12.77
C GLN A 81 7.66 -18.75 -14.22
N ARG A 82 8.92 -18.37 -14.44
CA ARG A 82 9.47 -18.13 -15.79
C ARG A 82 9.40 -19.38 -16.64
N MET A 83 9.87 -20.51 -16.14
CA MET A 83 9.82 -21.79 -16.86
C MET A 83 8.39 -22.20 -17.19
N ILE A 84 7.44 -22.07 -16.25
CA ILE A 84 6.02 -22.36 -16.52
C ILE A 84 5.52 -21.50 -17.68
N ARG A 85 5.82 -20.20 -17.66
CA ARG A 85 5.37 -19.27 -18.71
C ARG A 85 6.02 -19.55 -20.07
N GLU A 86 7.30 -19.86 -20.12
CA GLU A 86 8.08 -19.99 -21.37
C GLU A 86 7.98 -21.39 -21.98
N GLU A 87 8.01 -22.44 -21.15
CA GLU A 87 8.01 -23.82 -21.60
C GLU A 87 6.63 -24.47 -21.62
N TYR A 88 5.68 -23.96 -20.78
CA TYR A 88 4.35 -24.51 -20.63
C TYR A 88 3.25 -23.44 -20.76
N PRO A 89 3.17 -22.71 -21.91
CA PRO A 89 2.29 -21.53 -22.03
C PRO A 89 0.82 -21.85 -21.85
N THR A 90 0.36 -23.03 -22.26
CA THR A 90 -1.03 -23.47 -22.06
C THR A 90 -1.36 -23.63 -20.57
N GLU A 91 -0.48 -24.23 -19.81
CA GLU A 91 -0.67 -24.39 -18.36
C GLU A 91 -0.54 -23.05 -17.62
N TYR A 92 0.30 -22.14 -18.13
CA TYR A 92 0.38 -20.78 -17.59
C TYR A 92 -0.94 -20.02 -17.77
N ILE A 93 -1.63 -20.17 -18.91
CA ILE A 93 -2.96 -19.59 -19.12
C ILE A 93 -3.96 -20.18 -18.13
N ARG A 94 -4.02 -21.52 -18.00
CA ARG A 94 -4.91 -22.20 -17.04
C ARG A 94 -4.64 -21.78 -15.60
N LEU A 95 -3.37 -21.60 -15.22
CA LEU A 95 -2.99 -21.10 -13.89
C LEU A 95 -3.55 -19.69 -13.65
N ASN A 96 -3.48 -18.80 -14.63
CA ASN A 96 -4.06 -17.46 -14.54
C ASN A 96 -5.61 -17.49 -14.47
N GLU A 97 -6.27 -18.37 -15.20
CA GLU A 97 -7.72 -18.60 -15.09
C GLU A 97 -8.09 -19.12 -13.70
N TRP A 98 -7.32 -20.07 -13.16
CA TRP A 98 -7.50 -20.56 -11.80
C TRP A 98 -7.37 -19.43 -10.76
N VAL A 99 -6.41 -18.52 -10.91
CA VAL A 99 -6.30 -17.33 -10.04
C VAL A 99 -7.59 -16.51 -10.05
N LEU A 100 -8.18 -16.24 -11.22
CA LEU A 100 -9.44 -15.51 -11.32
C LEU A 100 -10.59 -16.24 -10.62
N GLU A 101 -10.67 -17.57 -10.76
CA GLU A 101 -11.73 -18.36 -10.11
C GLU A 101 -11.65 -18.34 -8.57
N GLN A 102 -10.45 -18.17 -7.97
CA GLN A 102 -10.32 -18.00 -6.51
C GLN A 102 -11.01 -16.71 -6.00
N TYR A 103 -11.09 -15.67 -6.84
CA TYR A 103 -11.64 -14.36 -6.45
C TYR A 103 -13.07 -14.12 -6.94
N ARG A 104 -13.58 -14.91 -7.90
CA ARG A 104 -14.94 -14.77 -8.42
C ARG A 104 -16.03 -14.78 -7.33
N PRO A 105 -16.01 -15.65 -6.31
CA PRO A 105 -17.01 -15.61 -5.22
C PRO A 105 -16.80 -14.47 -4.22
N LEU A 106 -15.62 -13.86 -4.19
CA LEU A 106 -15.25 -12.85 -3.21
C LEU A 106 -15.51 -11.43 -3.70
N ILE A 107 -15.32 -11.17 -5.00
CA ILE A 107 -15.48 -9.85 -5.62
C ILE A 107 -16.87 -9.72 -6.22
N ASN A 108 -17.76 -8.99 -5.52
CA ASN A 108 -19.12 -8.71 -6.02
C ASN A 108 -19.16 -7.57 -7.04
N ASP A 109 -18.17 -6.68 -7.03
CA ASP A 109 -18.03 -5.57 -7.95
C ASP A 109 -17.61 -6.12 -9.33
N THR A 110 -18.56 -6.16 -10.25
CA THR A 110 -18.35 -6.72 -11.60
C THR A 110 -17.34 -5.92 -12.42
N GLU A 111 -17.28 -4.60 -12.24
CA GLU A 111 -16.29 -3.76 -12.90
C GLU A 111 -14.88 -4.02 -12.35
N LEU A 112 -14.74 -4.14 -11.04
CA LEU A 112 -13.46 -4.49 -10.41
C LEU A 112 -12.97 -5.86 -10.90
N PHE A 113 -13.87 -6.85 -10.95
CA PHE A 113 -13.52 -8.18 -11.45
C PHE A 113 -13.15 -8.17 -12.94
N SER A 114 -13.84 -7.37 -13.75
CA SER A 114 -13.50 -7.17 -15.16
C SER A 114 -12.12 -6.54 -15.32
N ARG A 115 -11.80 -5.50 -14.56
CA ARG A 115 -10.46 -4.88 -14.53
C ARG A 115 -9.38 -5.89 -14.12
N PHE A 116 -9.66 -6.74 -13.13
CA PHE A 116 -8.73 -7.80 -12.72
C PHE A 116 -8.50 -8.81 -13.85
N THR A 117 -9.56 -9.22 -14.55
CA THR A 117 -9.46 -10.13 -15.72
C THR A 117 -8.59 -9.51 -16.83
N ILE A 118 -8.78 -8.22 -17.13
CA ILE A 118 -7.99 -7.49 -18.12
C ILE A 118 -6.51 -7.44 -17.68
N TYR A 119 -6.23 -7.11 -16.43
CA TYR A 119 -4.88 -7.07 -15.88
C TYR A 119 -4.17 -8.43 -16.00
N ILE A 120 -4.84 -9.52 -15.64
CA ILE A 120 -4.31 -10.87 -15.81
C ILE A 120 -4.02 -11.17 -17.29
N GLY A 121 -4.93 -10.79 -18.19
CA GLY A 121 -4.74 -10.92 -19.65
C GLY A 121 -3.55 -10.11 -20.16
N GLN A 122 -3.39 -8.87 -19.71
CA GLN A 122 -2.28 -7.99 -20.09
C GLN A 122 -0.93 -8.55 -19.60
N THR A 123 -0.84 -8.93 -18.32
CA THR A 123 0.41 -9.46 -17.74
C THR A 123 0.79 -10.86 -18.20
N SER A 124 -0.17 -11.63 -18.73
CA SER A 124 0.08 -12.93 -19.39
C SER A 124 0.39 -12.81 -20.88
N GLY A 125 0.17 -11.64 -21.49
CA GLY A 125 0.42 -11.37 -22.90
C GLY A 125 -0.77 -11.72 -23.82
N SER A 126 -1.93 -12.09 -23.29
CA SER A 126 -3.14 -12.39 -24.08
C SER A 126 -3.93 -11.13 -24.45
N ILE A 127 -3.76 -10.05 -23.71
CA ILE A 127 -4.35 -8.74 -23.99
C ILE A 127 -3.22 -7.70 -24.16
N PRO A 128 -3.20 -6.90 -25.23
CA PRO A 128 -2.18 -5.89 -25.41
C PRO A 128 -2.37 -4.70 -24.44
N PHE A 129 -1.28 -4.10 -24.03
CA PHE A 129 -1.28 -2.81 -23.34
C PHE A 129 -1.49 -1.67 -24.36
N ASN A 130 -2.21 -0.63 -23.99
CA ASN A 130 -2.11 0.63 -24.70
C ASN A 130 -0.78 1.35 -24.37
N LYS A 131 -0.45 2.42 -25.10
CA LYS A 131 0.84 3.11 -24.94
C LYS A 131 1.09 3.66 -23.52
N LYS A 132 0.04 4.19 -22.87
CA LYS A 132 0.12 4.77 -21.54
C LYS A 132 0.27 3.67 -20.48
N GLU A 133 -0.52 2.61 -20.58
CA GLU A 133 -0.42 1.43 -19.71
C GLU A 133 0.94 0.75 -19.85
N GLN A 134 1.48 0.62 -21.08
CA GLN A 134 2.79 0.00 -21.32
C GLN A 134 3.92 0.77 -20.61
N ALA A 135 3.93 2.10 -20.67
CA ALA A 135 4.90 2.93 -19.96
C ALA A 135 4.76 2.78 -18.45
N THR A 136 3.53 2.77 -17.95
CA THR A 136 3.23 2.58 -16.53
C THR A 136 3.61 1.18 -16.04
N TYR A 137 3.33 0.14 -16.83
CA TYR A 137 3.73 -1.23 -16.52
C TYR A 137 5.26 -1.38 -16.47
N HIS A 138 5.99 -0.71 -17.35
CA HIS A 138 7.46 -0.69 -17.32
C HIS A 138 7.99 -0.14 -15.98
N ILE A 139 7.38 0.94 -15.46
CA ILE A 139 7.70 1.49 -14.13
C ILE A 139 7.39 0.49 -13.03
N MET A 140 6.23 -0.18 -13.08
CA MET A 140 5.85 -1.20 -12.09
C MET A 140 6.83 -2.39 -12.08
N GLN A 141 7.30 -2.81 -13.25
CA GLN A 141 8.31 -3.86 -13.37
C GLN A 141 9.66 -3.42 -12.79
N ALA A 142 10.09 -2.19 -13.06
CA ALA A 142 11.29 -1.61 -12.47
C ALA A 142 11.21 -1.57 -10.95
N ALA A 143 10.11 -1.07 -10.40
CA ALA A 143 9.85 -0.99 -8.97
C ALA A 143 9.84 -2.38 -8.32
N HIS A 144 9.21 -3.37 -8.96
CA HIS A 144 9.22 -4.76 -8.50
C HIS A 144 10.64 -5.33 -8.40
N LYS A 145 11.47 -5.12 -9.41
CA LYS A 145 12.85 -5.62 -9.40
C LYS A 145 13.73 -4.87 -8.41
N TYR A 146 13.53 -3.55 -8.28
CA TYR A 146 14.29 -2.75 -7.33
C TYR A 146 13.96 -3.14 -5.89
N SER A 147 12.69 -3.26 -5.52
CA SER A 147 12.31 -3.70 -4.18
C SER A 147 12.74 -5.15 -3.89
N THR A 148 12.88 -6.03 -4.91
CA THR A 148 13.52 -7.35 -4.76
C THR A 148 15.01 -7.22 -4.42
N MET A 149 15.73 -6.30 -5.07
CA MET A 149 17.13 -6.02 -4.74
C MET A 149 17.27 -5.49 -3.31
N ARG A 150 16.37 -4.60 -2.88
CA ARG A 150 16.38 -4.08 -1.50
C ARG A 150 16.20 -5.19 -0.46
N GLU A 151 15.23 -6.09 -0.65
CA GLU A 151 15.08 -7.26 0.23
C GLU A 151 16.35 -8.12 0.25
N LEU A 152 16.94 -8.40 -0.92
CA LEU A 152 18.16 -9.19 -1.04
C LEU A 152 19.35 -8.53 -0.30
N GLU A 153 19.49 -7.20 -0.41
CA GLU A 153 20.50 -6.44 0.34
C GLU A 153 20.27 -6.54 1.86
N MET A 154 19.02 -6.49 2.33
CA MET A 154 18.68 -6.59 3.76
C MET A 154 18.96 -7.96 4.37
N ILE A 155 18.75 -9.04 3.61
CA ILE A 155 19.00 -10.41 4.09
C ILE A 155 20.45 -10.90 3.84
N SER A 156 21.20 -10.24 2.97
CA SER A 156 22.55 -10.66 2.58
C SER A 156 23.54 -10.77 3.75
N PRO A 157 23.53 -9.89 4.79
CA PRO A 157 24.50 -9.97 5.87
C PRO A 157 24.45 -11.25 6.72
N VAL A 158 23.36 -12.02 6.65
CA VAL A 158 23.16 -13.23 7.44
C VAL A 158 23.20 -14.52 6.60
N ASN A 159 23.53 -14.40 5.30
CA ASN A 159 23.63 -15.51 4.37
C ASN A 159 25.05 -15.62 3.81
N GLU A 160 25.45 -16.83 3.46
CA GLU A 160 26.72 -17.08 2.78
C GLU A 160 26.71 -16.42 1.38
N SER A 161 27.80 -15.69 1.03
CA SER A 161 27.89 -14.95 -0.22
C SER A 161 27.72 -15.84 -1.45
N GLU A 162 28.23 -17.06 -1.39
CA GLU A 162 28.17 -18.05 -2.47
C GLU A 162 26.72 -18.45 -2.82
N ARG A 163 25.82 -18.48 -1.83
CA ARG A 163 24.39 -18.76 -2.05
C ARG A 163 23.69 -17.61 -2.78
N LEU A 164 24.16 -16.39 -2.58
CA LEU A 164 23.52 -15.18 -3.09
C LEU A 164 24.10 -14.69 -4.41
N GLU A 165 25.32 -15.11 -4.79
CA GLU A 165 26.03 -14.60 -5.95
C GLU A 165 25.21 -14.66 -7.24
N THR A 166 24.62 -15.82 -7.54
CA THR A 166 23.79 -16.00 -8.74
C THR A 166 22.54 -15.13 -8.67
N ILE A 167 21.90 -15.04 -7.49
CA ILE A 167 20.68 -14.22 -7.30
C ILE A 167 21.00 -12.75 -7.53
N PHE A 168 22.07 -12.23 -6.93
CA PHE A 168 22.53 -10.85 -7.14
C PHE A 168 22.81 -10.56 -8.60
N LYS A 169 23.51 -11.50 -9.29
CA LYS A 169 23.82 -11.37 -10.72
C LYS A 169 22.55 -11.27 -11.57
N ASP A 170 21.57 -12.15 -11.33
CA ASP A 170 20.32 -12.19 -12.08
C ASP A 170 19.47 -10.94 -11.84
N VAL A 171 19.33 -10.52 -10.57
CA VAL A 171 18.57 -9.32 -10.22
C VAL A 171 19.23 -8.07 -10.79
N ASN A 172 20.56 -7.94 -10.72
CA ASN A 172 21.28 -6.83 -11.32
C ASN A 172 21.12 -6.79 -12.85
N ALA A 173 21.20 -7.94 -13.53
CA ALA A 173 20.98 -8.01 -14.97
C ALA A 173 19.56 -7.59 -15.37
N ASP A 174 18.55 -7.94 -14.54
CA ASP A 174 17.19 -7.49 -14.74
C ASP A 174 17.04 -5.97 -14.51
N LEU A 175 17.68 -5.41 -13.48
CA LEU A 175 17.64 -3.97 -13.18
C LEU A 175 18.23 -3.10 -14.29
N GLN A 176 19.27 -3.58 -14.98
CA GLN A 176 19.86 -2.87 -16.11
C GLN A 176 18.87 -2.57 -17.24
N LYS A 177 17.82 -3.37 -17.39
CA LYS A 177 16.77 -3.19 -18.40
C LYS A 177 15.90 -1.95 -18.17
N PHE A 178 16.00 -1.33 -16.99
CA PHE A 178 15.18 -0.18 -16.54
C PHE A 178 16.02 1.10 -16.34
N LEU A 179 17.27 1.13 -16.81
CA LEU A 179 18.13 2.31 -16.70
C LEU A 179 17.73 3.45 -17.65
N ASP A 180 16.76 3.27 -18.50
CA ASP A 180 16.09 4.33 -19.26
C ASP A 180 15.22 5.24 -18.38
N LEU A 181 14.78 4.74 -17.21
CA LEU A 181 13.99 5.47 -16.23
C LEU A 181 14.88 6.32 -15.32
N ARG A 182 14.63 7.64 -15.27
CA ARG A 182 15.46 8.58 -14.47
C ARG A 182 15.44 8.25 -12.98
N GLY A 183 14.27 7.99 -12.41
CA GLY A 183 14.13 7.62 -11.00
C GLY A 183 14.94 6.37 -10.68
N MET A 184 14.97 5.38 -11.60
CA MET A 184 15.72 4.15 -11.44
C MET A 184 17.25 4.39 -11.43
N GLN A 185 17.75 5.26 -12.31
CA GLN A 185 19.16 5.65 -12.31
C GLN A 185 19.60 6.23 -10.97
N LEU A 186 18.77 7.12 -10.40
CA LEU A 186 19.05 7.78 -9.13
C LEU A 186 18.99 6.81 -7.94
N LEU A 187 18.03 5.90 -7.93
CA LEU A 187 17.94 4.85 -6.93
C LEU A 187 19.15 3.92 -6.97
N MET A 188 19.54 3.45 -8.17
CA MET A 188 20.69 2.55 -8.37
C MET A 188 22.03 3.22 -8.02
N THR A 189 22.15 4.52 -8.20
CA THR A 189 23.35 5.31 -7.84
C THR A 189 23.28 5.89 -6.43
N ARG A 190 22.28 5.50 -5.64
CA ARG A 190 22.09 5.90 -4.24
C ARG A 190 22.07 7.43 -4.04
N GLN A 191 21.35 8.12 -4.93
CA GLN A 191 21.13 9.56 -4.83
C GLN A 191 19.94 9.87 -3.89
N LYS A 192 19.56 11.14 -3.79
CA LYS A 192 18.52 11.68 -2.92
C LYS A 192 17.25 10.81 -2.77
N PRO A 193 16.60 10.27 -3.85
CA PRO A 193 15.43 9.41 -3.70
C PRO A 193 15.75 8.07 -3.01
N PHE A 194 17.00 7.59 -3.06
CA PHE A 194 17.43 6.43 -2.30
C PHE A 194 17.47 6.74 -0.79
N GLU A 195 17.98 7.88 -0.39
CA GLU A 195 18.03 8.30 1.01
C GLU A 195 16.60 8.44 1.57
N PHE A 196 15.67 8.98 0.78
CA PHE A 196 14.25 9.04 1.13
C PHE A 196 13.65 7.65 1.30
N LEU A 197 13.88 6.73 0.36
CA LEU A 197 13.42 5.34 0.44
C LEU A 197 13.98 4.64 1.69
N MET A 198 15.26 4.83 2.01
CA MET A 198 15.89 4.27 3.21
C MET A 198 15.20 4.69 4.51
N ARG A 199 14.63 5.91 4.57
CA ARG A 199 13.82 6.35 5.71
C ARG A 199 12.48 5.62 5.74
N ILE A 200 11.80 5.49 4.60
CA ILE A 200 10.51 4.80 4.51
C ILE A 200 10.65 3.31 4.85
N GLU A 201 11.71 2.65 4.41
CA GLU A 201 11.97 1.24 4.72
C GLU A 201 12.03 0.94 6.22
N GLN A 202 12.29 1.93 7.07
CA GLN A 202 12.27 1.74 8.52
C GLN A 202 10.88 1.39 9.06
N LEU A 203 9.82 1.77 8.34
CA LEU A 203 8.45 1.36 8.67
C LEU A 203 8.23 -0.16 8.55
N ARG A 204 9.03 -0.86 7.74
CA ARG A 204 9.01 -2.34 7.62
C ARG A 204 9.41 -3.03 8.92
N PHE A 205 10.32 -2.41 9.70
CA PHE A 205 10.86 -2.97 10.94
C PHE A 205 10.05 -2.58 12.17
N GLN A 206 9.10 -1.65 12.02
CA GLN A 206 8.20 -1.23 13.09
C GLN A 206 6.97 -2.13 13.10
N THR A 207 6.74 -2.82 14.23
CA THR A 207 5.60 -3.71 14.42
C THR A 207 4.46 -2.93 15.07
N ARG A 208 3.28 -2.99 14.47
CA ARG A 208 2.06 -2.42 15.06
C ARG A 208 1.64 -3.18 16.31
N TRP A 209 0.90 -2.54 17.20
CA TRP A 209 0.48 -3.13 18.50
C TRP A 209 1.67 -3.57 19.36
N ASN A 210 2.72 -2.78 19.40
CA ASN A 210 4.02 -3.06 19.99
C ASN A 210 3.98 -3.56 21.45
N GLN A 211 2.88 -3.28 22.18
CA GLN A 211 2.69 -3.69 23.58
C GLN A 211 2.07 -5.07 23.77
N THR A 212 1.68 -5.78 22.72
CA THR A 212 0.98 -7.08 22.84
C THR A 212 1.41 -8.06 21.74
N PRO A 213 1.64 -9.34 22.07
CA PRO A 213 1.84 -10.39 21.07
C PRO A 213 0.65 -10.47 20.12
N ARG A 214 0.91 -10.68 18.82
CA ARG A 214 -0.12 -10.75 17.81
C ARG A 214 0.27 -11.66 16.64
N VAL A 215 -0.71 -12.29 16.00
CA VAL A 215 -0.54 -13.17 14.83
C VAL A 215 -1.58 -12.83 13.77
N PRO A 216 -1.16 -12.57 12.51
CA PRO A 216 0.23 -12.33 12.12
C PRO A 216 0.77 -11.01 12.71
N ALA A 217 2.08 -10.91 12.87
CA ALA A 217 2.70 -9.62 13.12
C ALA A 217 2.58 -8.77 11.84
N THR A 218 2.12 -7.52 11.95
CA THR A 218 2.02 -6.59 10.84
C THR A 218 2.99 -5.43 11.05
N SER A 219 3.72 -5.06 10.00
CA SER A 219 4.57 -3.88 9.99
C SER A 219 3.74 -2.61 9.75
N VAL A 220 4.28 -1.45 10.09
CA VAL A 220 3.68 -0.16 9.73
C VAL A 220 3.68 0.01 8.21
N LEU A 221 4.74 -0.41 7.50
CA LEU A 221 4.83 -0.32 6.05
C LEU A 221 3.71 -1.10 5.35
N GLY A 222 3.55 -2.38 5.69
CA GLY A 222 2.50 -3.23 5.11
C GLY A 222 1.09 -2.74 5.46
N HIS A 223 0.91 -2.22 6.68
CA HIS A 223 -0.34 -1.60 7.09
C HIS A 223 -0.71 -0.42 6.21
N CYS A 224 0.23 0.50 5.92
CA CYS A 224 -0.03 1.64 5.03
C CYS A 224 -0.54 1.20 3.66
N PHE A 225 0.05 0.16 3.07
CA PHE A 225 -0.42 -0.36 1.79
C PHE A 225 -1.79 -1.04 1.91
N PHE A 226 -2.04 -1.77 2.98
CA PHE A 226 -3.34 -2.37 3.24
C PHE A 226 -4.42 -1.31 3.42
N VAL A 227 -4.15 -0.22 4.16
CA VAL A 227 -5.04 0.94 4.29
C VAL A 227 -5.30 1.61 2.93
N ALA A 228 -4.28 1.76 2.08
CA ALA A 228 -4.45 2.30 0.73
C ALA A 228 -5.40 1.45 -0.12
N ILE A 229 -5.25 0.12 -0.08
CA ILE A 229 -6.13 -0.82 -0.77
C ILE A 229 -7.57 -0.77 -0.20
N LEU A 230 -7.73 -0.78 1.12
CA LEU A 230 -9.05 -0.66 1.74
C LEU A 230 -9.73 0.66 1.37
N THR A 231 -8.97 1.76 1.36
CA THR A 231 -9.47 3.08 0.96
C THR A 231 -9.94 3.07 -0.50
N LEU A 232 -9.19 2.45 -1.41
CA LEU A 232 -9.60 2.25 -2.80
C LEU A 232 -10.92 1.46 -2.89
N LEU A 233 -11.02 0.34 -2.18
CA LEU A 233 -12.20 -0.52 -2.21
C LEU A 233 -13.43 0.15 -1.58
N PHE A 234 -13.28 0.87 -0.47
CA PHE A 234 -14.36 1.67 0.11
C PHE A 234 -14.79 2.81 -0.81
N GLY A 235 -13.83 3.47 -1.46
CA GLY A 235 -14.14 4.51 -2.45
C GLY A 235 -15.00 4.00 -3.60
N ARG A 236 -14.84 2.73 -4.01
CA ARG A 236 -15.68 2.09 -5.02
C ARG A 236 -17.11 1.79 -4.56
N GLU A 237 -17.33 1.66 -3.26
CA GLU A 237 -18.66 1.48 -2.67
C GLU A 237 -19.37 2.80 -2.36
N SER A 238 -18.66 3.93 -2.52
CA SER A 238 -19.26 5.26 -2.34
C SER A 238 -20.42 5.45 -3.32
N SER A 239 -21.45 6.17 -2.83
CA SER A 239 -22.60 6.57 -3.65
C SER A 239 -22.25 7.54 -4.77
N VAL A 240 -21.03 8.09 -4.77
CA VAL A 240 -20.56 9.10 -5.72
C VAL A 240 -19.34 8.60 -6.45
N LYS A 241 -19.35 8.71 -7.78
CA LYS A 241 -18.16 8.44 -8.59
C LYS A 241 -17.13 9.54 -8.38
N MET A 242 -15.99 9.17 -7.81
CA MET A 242 -14.88 10.08 -7.55
C MET A 242 -14.14 10.47 -8.83
N CYS A 243 -13.67 11.72 -8.93
CA CYS A 243 -12.78 12.14 -10.01
C CYS A 243 -11.41 11.42 -9.90
N PRO A 244 -10.64 11.31 -11.02
CA PRO A 244 -9.37 10.59 -11.03
C PRO A 244 -8.37 11.06 -9.97
N LYS A 245 -8.22 12.37 -9.78
CA LYS A 245 -7.32 12.92 -8.76
C LYS A 245 -7.75 12.60 -7.33
N ARG A 246 -9.06 12.50 -7.07
CA ARG A 246 -9.59 12.09 -5.77
C ARG A 246 -9.25 10.63 -5.45
N VAL A 247 -9.41 9.72 -6.43
CA VAL A 247 -9.00 8.32 -6.27
C VAL A 247 -7.49 8.22 -6.02
N PHE A 248 -6.69 8.92 -6.80
CA PHE A 248 -5.25 9.01 -6.64
C PHE A 248 -4.87 9.51 -5.23
N ASN A 249 -5.41 10.64 -4.82
CA ASN A 249 -5.12 11.24 -3.53
C ASN A 249 -5.54 10.34 -2.37
N ASN A 250 -6.71 9.70 -2.44
CA ASN A 250 -7.19 8.79 -1.40
C ASN A 250 -6.28 7.59 -1.23
N PHE A 251 -5.84 6.98 -2.34
CA PHE A 251 -4.93 5.83 -2.31
C PHE A 251 -3.56 6.21 -1.73
N PHE A 252 -2.95 7.29 -2.23
CA PHE A 252 -1.63 7.70 -1.75
C PHE A 252 -1.67 8.33 -0.36
N CYS A 253 -2.78 8.96 0.05
CA CYS A 253 -2.99 9.34 1.44
C CYS A 253 -2.96 8.11 2.35
N GLY A 254 -3.68 7.03 1.98
CA GLY A 254 -3.61 5.75 2.70
C GLY A 254 -2.21 5.13 2.72
N LEU A 255 -1.45 5.25 1.61
CA LEU A 255 -0.10 4.68 1.52
C LEU A 255 0.94 5.46 2.35
N PHE A 256 0.77 6.77 2.51
CA PHE A 256 1.75 7.63 3.18
C PHE A 256 1.29 8.16 4.54
N HIS A 257 0.10 7.81 5.05
CA HIS A 257 -0.46 8.42 6.26
C HIS A 257 0.44 8.28 7.49
N ASP A 258 1.14 7.17 7.67
CA ASP A 258 2.09 6.93 8.76
C ASP A 258 3.56 7.22 8.36
N LEU A 259 3.81 7.91 7.23
CA LEU A 259 5.18 8.26 6.82
C LEU A 259 5.97 9.01 7.93
N PRO A 260 5.37 9.92 8.72
CA PRO A 260 6.05 10.57 9.84
C PRO A 260 6.66 9.58 10.84
N GLU A 261 6.05 8.41 11.04
CA GLU A 261 6.55 7.39 11.96
C GLU A 261 7.89 6.79 11.54
N SER A 262 8.31 6.97 10.28
CA SER A 262 9.63 6.56 9.81
C SER A 262 10.79 7.28 10.55
N VAL A 263 10.52 8.43 11.13
CA VAL A 263 11.50 9.25 11.88
C VAL A 263 11.15 9.44 13.36
N THR A 264 9.88 9.27 13.75
CA THR A 264 9.43 9.43 15.16
C THR A 264 9.19 8.11 15.86
N ARG A 265 8.97 7.03 15.11
CA ARG A 265 8.39 5.73 15.50
C ARG A 265 6.92 5.87 15.93
N ASP A 266 6.22 4.74 15.90
CA ASP A 266 4.82 4.67 16.36
C ASP A 266 4.73 4.95 17.87
N ILE A 267 4.05 6.04 18.22
CA ILE A 267 3.64 6.35 19.58
C ILE A 267 2.19 5.88 19.73
N ILE A 268 2.00 4.79 20.47
CA ILE A 268 0.70 4.15 20.64
C ILE A 268 -0.39 5.11 21.16
N SER A 269 -1.61 4.98 20.63
CA SER A 269 -2.75 5.85 20.95
C SER A 269 -2.99 6.07 22.46
N PRO A 270 -2.89 5.04 23.35
CA PRO A 270 -3.04 5.27 24.79
C PRO A 270 -2.01 6.24 25.38
N VAL A 271 -0.79 6.27 24.83
CA VAL A 271 0.25 7.22 25.28
C VAL A 271 -0.03 8.60 24.71
N LYS A 272 -0.38 8.71 23.42
CA LYS A 272 -0.76 10.00 22.81
C LYS A 272 -1.91 10.66 23.57
N GLN A 273 -2.84 9.91 24.15
CA GLN A 273 -4.03 10.40 24.86
C GLN A 273 -3.88 10.43 26.39
N ALA A 274 -2.67 10.26 26.94
CA ALA A 274 -2.46 10.22 28.38
C ALA A 274 -2.75 11.55 29.08
N THR A 275 -2.66 12.69 28.38
CA THR A 275 -3.06 14.01 28.85
C THR A 275 -3.75 14.78 27.72
N ASP A 276 -4.56 15.78 28.06
CA ASP A 276 -5.34 16.58 27.08
C ASP A 276 -4.44 17.34 26.09
N GLU A 277 -3.25 17.76 26.49
CA GLU A 277 -2.33 18.57 25.69
C GLU A 277 -1.36 17.72 24.84
N LEU A 278 -1.11 16.47 25.24
CA LEU A 278 -0.07 15.63 24.66
C LEU A 278 -0.29 15.34 23.16
N PRO A 279 -1.51 15.12 22.66
CA PRO A 279 -1.74 14.92 21.22
C PRO A 279 -1.23 16.08 20.37
N ALA A 280 -1.50 17.32 20.78
CA ALA A 280 -1.07 18.51 20.06
C ALA A 280 0.46 18.71 20.14
N ILE A 281 1.05 18.42 21.29
CA ILE A 281 2.52 18.49 21.49
C ILE A 281 3.21 17.45 20.60
N VAL A 282 2.73 16.20 20.60
CA VAL A 282 3.30 15.12 19.78
C VAL A 282 3.21 15.48 18.30
N LYS A 283 2.06 15.97 17.83
CA LYS A 283 1.89 16.41 16.44
C LYS A 283 2.89 17.51 16.05
N ASN A 284 3.06 18.51 16.87
CA ASN A 284 4.03 19.59 16.61
C ASN A 284 5.47 19.06 16.51
N ILE A 285 5.85 18.13 17.39
CA ILE A 285 7.18 17.50 17.37
C ILE A 285 7.35 16.66 16.11
N GLU A 286 6.33 15.87 15.73
CA GLU A 286 6.33 15.09 14.49
C GLU A 286 6.54 16.00 13.29
N ASP A 287 5.79 17.10 13.18
CA ASP A 287 5.92 18.08 12.09
C ASP A 287 7.32 18.71 12.01
N GLU A 288 7.93 19.05 13.16
CA GLU A 288 9.30 19.58 13.20
C GLU A 288 10.33 18.55 12.73
N ILE A 289 10.21 17.29 13.16
CA ILE A 289 11.13 16.21 12.77
C ILE A 289 10.97 15.91 11.27
N VAL A 290 9.74 15.82 10.76
CA VAL A 290 9.47 15.64 9.32
C VAL A 290 10.12 16.75 8.50
N LYS A 291 9.95 18.01 8.89
CA LYS A 291 10.60 19.17 8.22
C LYS A 291 12.11 19.08 8.21
N LYS A 292 12.70 18.57 9.27
CA LYS A 292 14.16 18.48 9.44
C LYS A 292 14.75 17.26 8.73
N GLU A 293 14.10 16.09 8.78
CA GLU A 293 14.70 14.81 8.39
C GLU A 293 14.14 14.23 7.08
N LEU A 294 12.86 14.46 6.75
CA LEU A 294 12.25 13.93 5.55
C LEU A 294 12.18 14.95 4.41
N VAL A 295 11.77 16.18 4.68
CA VAL A 295 11.61 17.22 3.66
C VAL A 295 12.88 17.42 2.81
N PRO A 296 14.10 17.47 3.39
CA PRO A 296 15.33 17.63 2.58
C PRO A 296 15.61 16.47 1.62
N LEU A 297 15.03 15.29 1.86
CA LEU A 297 15.20 14.08 1.05
C LEU A 297 14.21 14.00 -0.12
N MET A 298 13.20 14.87 -0.17
CA MET A 298 12.19 14.92 -1.23
C MET A 298 12.59 15.93 -2.32
N GLU A 299 12.29 15.61 -3.56
CA GLU A 299 12.44 16.58 -4.67
C GLU A 299 11.26 17.55 -4.70
N ASP A 300 11.50 18.77 -5.15
CA ASP A 300 10.52 19.88 -5.12
C ASP A 300 9.23 19.53 -5.89
N PHE A 301 9.33 18.75 -6.97
CA PHE A 301 8.18 18.42 -7.83
C PHE A 301 7.19 17.39 -7.25
N TYR A 302 7.55 16.66 -6.17
CA TYR A 302 6.61 15.77 -5.48
C TYR A 302 6.51 16.02 -3.97
N ARG A 303 7.37 16.85 -3.40
CA ARG A 303 7.42 17.14 -1.96
C ARG A 303 6.07 17.64 -1.43
N ASP A 304 5.53 18.66 -2.05
CA ASP A 304 4.28 19.29 -1.57
C ASP A 304 3.09 18.33 -1.69
N GLU A 305 3.10 17.41 -2.66
CA GLU A 305 2.09 16.36 -2.79
C GLU A 305 2.20 15.34 -1.64
N ILE A 306 3.40 14.88 -1.29
CA ILE A 306 3.59 13.96 -0.15
C ILE A 306 3.20 14.65 1.18
N LEU A 307 3.60 15.90 1.38
CA LEU A 307 3.21 16.66 2.57
C LEU A 307 1.68 16.85 2.64
N PHE A 308 1.01 17.00 1.51
CA PHE A 308 -0.44 17.05 1.46
C PHE A 308 -1.09 15.71 1.84
N PHE A 309 -0.46 14.57 1.55
CA PHE A 309 -0.96 13.25 1.97
C PHE A 309 -0.81 13.03 3.48
N THR A 310 0.24 13.53 4.09
CA THR A 310 0.60 13.27 5.49
C THR A 310 0.09 14.33 6.48
N SER A 311 -0.36 15.49 5.99
CA SER A 311 -0.93 16.55 6.83
C SER A 311 -2.45 16.40 6.93
N ASP A 312 -2.97 16.36 8.15
CA ASP A 312 -4.42 16.18 8.42
C ASP A 312 -5.02 15.00 7.64
N GLU A 313 -4.27 13.90 7.63
CA GLU A 313 -4.49 12.70 6.79
C GLU A 313 -5.89 12.11 6.94
N PHE A 314 -6.54 12.33 8.09
CA PHE A 314 -7.88 11.84 8.41
C PHE A 314 -9.00 12.87 8.25
N GLU A 315 -8.70 14.05 7.68
CA GLU A 315 -9.70 15.07 7.40
C GLU A 315 -10.03 15.16 5.91
N ASN A 316 -11.32 15.29 5.59
CA ASN A 316 -11.76 15.58 4.23
C ASN A 316 -11.29 16.97 3.84
N ARG A 317 -10.58 17.12 2.73
CA ARG A 317 -9.91 18.36 2.34
C ARG A 317 -9.72 18.53 0.84
N ILE A 318 -9.45 19.76 0.47
CA ILE A 318 -9.13 20.18 -0.90
C ILE A 318 -7.96 21.17 -0.91
N ILE A 319 -7.45 21.48 -2.10
CA ILE A 319 -6.58 22.62 -2.33
C ILE A 319 -7.38 23.68 -3.08
N LEU A 320 -7.60 24.85 -2.46
CA LEU A 320 -8.28 25.98 -3.06
C LEU A 320 -7.37 27.22 -2.99
N ASN A 321 -7.07 27.82 -4.14
CA ASN A 321 -6.16 28.96 -4.24
C ASN A 321 -4.79 28.75 -3.55
N GLY A 322 -4.24 27.53 -3.67
CA GLY A 322 -2.97 27.13 -3.06
C GLY A 322 -3.00 26.91 -1.54
N LYS A 323 -4.19 26.87 -0.94
CA LYS A 323 -4.38 26.60 0.50
C LYS A 323 -5.18 25.33 0.70
N VAL A 324 -4.81 24.58 1.73
CA VAL A 324 -5.59 23.41 2.18
C VAL A 324 -6.82 23.92 2.95
N GLU A 325 -8.00 23.44 2.58
CA GLU A 325 -9.26 23.72 3.25
C GLU A 325 -9.99 22.42 3.59
N HIS A 326 -10.47 22.29 4.81
CA HIS A 326 -11.33 21.19 5.24
C HIS A 326 -12.74 21.36 4.69
N LYS A 327 -13.36 20.26 4.25
CA LYS A 327 -14.71 20.24 3.65
C LYS A 327 -15.53 19.08 4.20
N SER A 328 -16.84 19.25 4.18
CA SER A 328 -17.74 18.12 4.43
C SER A 328 -17.74 17.14 3.25
N PHE A 329 -18.26 15.94 3.43
CA PHE A 329 -18.38 14.96 2.35
C PHE A 329 -19.32 15.45 1.25
N GLU A 330 -20.40 16.13 1.64
CA GLU A 330 -21.38 16.73 0.74
C GLU A 330 -20.74 17.81 -0.14
N GLU A 331 -19.97 18.72 0.46
CA GLU A 331 -19.22 19.75 -0.28
C GLU A 331 -18.22 19.14 -1.25
N LEU A 332 -17.49 18.08 -0.83
CA LEU A 332 -16.58 17.36 -1.73
C LEU A 332 -17.30 16.82 -2.97
N ASN A 333 -18.51 16.29 -2.79
CA ASN A 333 -19.27 15.68 -3.88
C ASN A 333 -19.92 16.72 -4.81
N GLU A 334 -20.53 17.76 -4.23
CA GLU A 334 -21.36 18.71 -4.97
C GLU A 334 -20.55 19.83 -5.61
N LEU A 335 -19.44 20.26 -4.97
CA LEU A 335 -18.72 21.45 -5.34
C LEU A 335 -17.28 21.21 -5.76
N TYR A 336 -16.64 20.15 -5.27
CA TYR A 336 -15.18 19.99 -5.38
C TYR A 336 -14.73 18.65 -5.96
N ASN A 337 -15.61 17.84 -6.54
CA ASN A 337 -15.28 16.55 -7.14
C ASN A 337 -14.68 16.70 -8.56
N GLU A 338 -13.64 17.55 -8.67
CA GLU A 338 -12.89 17.79 -9.90
C GLU A 338 -11.39 17.79 -9.59
N ASP A 339 -10.57 17.33 -10.54
CA ASP A 339 -9.10 17.17 -10.37
C ASP A 339 -8.40 18.47 -9.94
N LYS A 340 -8.87 19.63 -10.40
CA LYS A 340 -8.29 20.94 -10.07
C LYS A 340 -8.31 21.31 -8.58
N TYR A 341 -9.18 20.69 -7.80
CA TYR A 341 -9.30 20.92 -6.36
C TYR A 341 -8.51 19.90 -5.52
N SER A 342 -7.90 18.91 -6.15
CA SER A 342 -7.15 17.85 -5.46
C SER A 342 -7.88 17.27 -4.23
N PRO A 343 -9.14 16.82 -4.36
CA PRO A 343 -9.93 16.40 -3.21
C PRO A 343 -9.37 15.13 -2.55
N VAL A 344 -9.53 15.04 -1.22
CA VAL A 344 -9.18 13.89 -0.38
C VAL A 344 -10.32 13.57 0.57
N ASP A 345 -10.68 12.29 0.65
CA ASP A 345 -11.60 11.75 1.66
C ASP A 345 -10.85 11.24 2.88
N GLY A 346 -10.27 12.11 3.71
CA GLY A 346 -9.50 11.69 4.89
C GLY A 346 -10.32 10.87 5.88
N LYS A 347 -11.63 11.13 6.01
CA LYS A 347 -12.52 10.29 6.83
C LYS A 347 -12.62 8.86 6.32
N LEU A 348 -12.50 8.64 5.00
CA LEU A 348 -12.47 7.32 4.40
C LEU A 348 -11.14 6.60 4.68
N VAL A 349 -10.03 7.34 4.65
CA VAL A 349 -8.72 6.81 5.05
C VAL A 349 -8.75 6.37 6.50
N ARG A 350 -9.32 7.18 7.41
CA ARG A 350 -9.48 6.81 8.81
C ARG A 350 -10.38 5.58 9.01
N LEU A 351 -11.44 5.46 8.23
CA LEU A 351 -12.29 4.27 8.25
C LEU A 351 -11.48 3.02 7.90
N ALA A 352 -10.63 3.12 6.87
CA ALA A 352 -9.76 2.04 6.40
C ALA A 352 -8.70 1.67 7.45
N ASP A 353 -8.06 2.66 8.09
CA ASP A 353 -7.11 2.45 9.19
C ASP A 353 -7.75 1.71 10.37
N HIS A 354 -8.90 2.20 10.85
CA HIS A 354 -9.65 1.54 11.93
C HIS A 354 -10.13 0.14 11.56
N TYR A 355 -10.53 -0.08 10.30
CA TYR A 355 -10.93 -1.40 9.82
C TYR A 355 -9.74 -2.37 9.78
N SER A 356 -8.57 -1.90 9.35
CA SER A 356 -7.32 -2.65 9.44
C SER A 356 -7.00 -3.05 10.88
N ALA A 357 -7.07 -2.10 11.82
CA ALA A 357 -6.83 -2.37 13.25
C ALA A 357 -7.84 -3.39 13.84
N LEU A 358 -9.11 -3.33 13.43
CA LEU A 358 -10.12 -4.32 13.81
C LEU A 358 -9.75 -5.71 13.30
N MET A 359 -9.36 -5.83 12.03
CA MET A 359 -8.94 -7.11 11.44
C MET A 359 -7.70 -7.67 12.11
N GLU A 360 -6.72 -6.84 12.40
CA GLU A 360 -5.50 -7.22 13.13
C GLU A 360 -5.83 -7.84 14.49
N ALA A 361 -6.73 -7.21 15.26
CA ALA A 361 -7.16 -7.73 16.56
C ALA A 361 -7.99 -9.01 16.39
N ASP A 362 -8.99 -9.03 15.50
CA ASP A 362 -9.87 -10.16 15.25
C ASP A 362 -9.10 -11.42 14.82
N GLN A 363 -8.18 -11.27 13.84
CA GLN A 363 -7.41 -12.40 13.34
C GLN A 363 -6.47 -12.96 14.40
N SER A 364 -5.83 -12.13 15.21
CA SER A 364 -5.00 -12.61 16.32
C SER A 364 -5.82 -13.41 17.34
N ILE A 365 -6.99 -12.90 17.73
CA ILE A 365 -7.92 -13.59 18.65
C ILE A 365 -8.37 -14.92 18.05
N ASN A 366 -8.75 -14.95 16.78
CA ASN A 366 -9.17 -16.18 16.08
C ASN A 366 -8.04 -17.22 15.97
N HIS A 367 -6.78 -16.79 15.93
CA HIS A 367 -5.62 -17.69 16.01
C HIS A 367 -5.25 -18.12 17.43
N GLY A 368 -6.04 -17.74 18.44
CA GLY A 368 -5.83 -18.11 19.83
C GLY A 368 -4.82 -17.25 20.58
N ILE A 369 -4.33 -16.17 20.00
CA ILE A 369 -3.45 -15.20 20.64
C ILE A 369 -4.29 -13.99 21.06
N THR A 370 -4.62 -13.91 22.35
CA THR A 370 -5.46 -12.84 22.90
C THR A 370 -4.78 -12.11 24.06
N SER A 371 -5.19 -10.89 24.27
CA SER A 371 -4.80 -10.04 25.40
C SER A 371 -5.90 -9.01 25.66
N SER A 372 -5.89 -8.41 26.87
CA SER A 372 -6.82 -7.33 27.17
C SER A 372 -6.71 -6.14 26.20
N HIS A 373 -5.53 -5.90 25.63
CA HIS A 373 -5.33 -4.84 24.63
C HIS A 373 -6.06 -5.15 23.31
N LEU A 374 -5.97 -6.37 22.82
CA LEU A 374 -6.64 -6.82 21.59
C LEU A 374 -8.15 -6.84 21.75
N GLU A 375 -8.64 -7.43 22.85
CA GLU A 375 -10.07 -7.51 23.16
C GLU A 375 -10.69 -6.11 23.33
N ASN A 376 -10.05 -5.24 24.11
CA ASN A 376 -10.52 -3.87 24.32
C ASN A 376 -10.43 -3.06 23.02
N GLY A 377 -9.35 -3.22 22.24
CA GLY A 377 -9.19 -2.57 20.94
C GLY A 377 -10.33 -2.93 19.98
N LYS A 378 -10.62 -4.23 19.83
CA LYS A 378 -11.76 -4.72 19.04
C LYS A 378 -13.08 -4.14 19.53
N LEU A 379 -13.37 -4.25 20.84
CA LEU A 379 -14.61 -3.74 21.42
C LEU A 379 -14.78 -2.22 21.27
N ASN A 380 -13.70 -1.45 21.42
CA ASN A 380 -13.74 0.01 21.27
C ASN A 380 -14.04 0.40 19.82
N LEU A 381 -13.46 -0.30 18.85
CA LEU A 381 -13.76 -0.05 17.44
C LEU A 381 -15.20 -0.41 17.09
N LEU A 382 -15.72 -1.54 17.53
CA LEU A 382 -17.12 -1.90 17.33
C LEU A 382 -18.07 -0.87 17.96
N LYS A 383 -17.77 -0.34 19.16
CA LYS A 383 -18.54 0.73 19.80
C LYS A 383 -18.45 2.06 19.03
N ALA A 384 -17.28 2.43 18.54
CA ALA A 384 -17.08 3.67 17.78
C ALA A 384 -17.89 3.69 16.46
N TYR A 385 -18.08 2.51 15.88
CA TYR A 385 -18.89 2.30 14.67
C TYR A 385 -20.22 1.60 14.97
N GLY A 386 -20.92 2.07 16.04
CA GLY A 386 -22.22 1.56 16.47
C GLY A 386 -23.34 1.84 15.48
N GLN A 387 -24.54 1.38 15.83
CA GLN A 387 -25.73 1.39 14.96
C GLN A 387 -25.98 2.76 14.30
N GLY A 388 -26.20 2.75 12.98
CA GLY A 388 -26.48 3.93 12.17
C GLY A 388 -25.26 4.79 11.84
N ARG A 389 -24.05 4.35 12.18
CA ARG A 389 -22.83 5.10 11.83
C ARG A 389 -22.51 4.99 10.33
N VAL A 390 -22.51 6.14 9.66
CA VAL A 390 -22.14 6.28 8.25
C VAL A 390 -20.90 7.17 8.15
N VAL A 391 -19.94 6.81 7.31
CA VAL A 391 -18.73 7.60 7.02
C VAL A 391 -18.60 7.75 5.51
N ASN A 392 -18.59 8.96 5.00
CA ASN A 392 -18.48 9.26 3.58
C ASN A 392 -19.35 8.32 2.70
N SER A 393 -20.65 8.21 3.03
CA SER A 393 -21.67 7.34 2.43
C SER A 393 -21.50 5.83 2.65
N ILE A 394 -20.47 5.37 3.34
CA ILE A 394 -20.27 3.95 3.67
C ILE A 394 -21.01 3.62 4.96
N ASP A 395 -21.82 2.56 4.96
CA ASP A 395 -22.42 1.99 6.17
C ASP A 395 -21.34 1.33 7.03
N ALA A 396 -20.71 2.14 7.88
CA ALA A 396 -19.61 1.70 8.72
C ALA A 396 -20.08 0.72 9.82
N TYR A 397 -21.34 0.82 10.26
CA TYR A 397 -21.90 -0.16 11.20
C TYR A 397 -21.90 -1.56 10.59
N THR A 398 -22.56 -1.75 9.46
CA THR A 398 -22.62 -3.06 8.79
C THR A 398 -21.21 -3.57 8.46
N LEU A 399 -20.28 -2.69 8.05
CA LEU A 399 -18.91 -3.04 7.71
C LEU A 399 -18.15 -3.63 8.92
N PHE A 400 -18.22 -2.98 10.09
CA PHE A 400 -17.46 -3.38 11.28
C PHE A 400 -18.11 -4.58 11.99
N HIS A 401 -19.44 -4.65 12.06
CA HIS A 401 -20.15 -5.70 12.79
C HIS A 401 -20.21 -7.06 12.05
N GLN A 402 -19.56 -7.18 10.86
CA GLN A 402 -19.24 -8.48 10.26
C GLN A 402 -18.25 -9.29 11.11
N PHE A 403 -17.59 -8.67 12.10
CA PHE A 403 -16.57 -9.26 12.97
C PHE A 403 -17.08 -9.63 14.39
N GLU A 404 -18.37 -9.51 14.62
CA GLU A 404 -19.03 -10.01 15.85
C GLU A 404 -19.12 -11.52 15.94
#